data_4a2adbc5423c599f41accaa56ed81f90
#
_entry.id   4a2adbc5423c599f41accaa56ed81f90
#
_cell.length_a   1.000
_cell.length_b   1.000
_cell.length_c   1.000
_cell.angle_alpha   90.00
_cell.angle_beta   90.00
_cell.angle_gamma   90.00
#
_symmetry.space_group_name_H-M   'P 1'
#
loop_
_entity.id
_entity.type
_entity.pdbx_description
1 polymer ?
#
loop_
_entity_poly.entity_id
_entity_poly.type
_entity_poly.pdbx_seq_one_letter_code
_entity_poly.pdbx_strand_id
1 'polypeptide(L)'
;MSNDAVQTLGTFMVSNEKTPWWKLWAAASTVLVSTVFYSWFAYGGDISFGRLDKIPYITVEWYHALAPGVLLLLTRYGIPVSTTFLVLSAFASTVVFEKMLVKSMLGYAIAAVVSYVFWMILSKYLNEKKKVKPEHERGWRIAQWCTTGFLWFTWLSHDLANIAVFAPRDMSIVYLTGTIILLVSALGYVFYTKGGKIQEIVIEKSST
;
A
#
# COMPACT_ATOMS: atom_id res chain seq x y z
N MET A 1 1.24 -0.90 7.25
CA MET A 1 1.50 -1.97 6.28
C MET A 1 0.34 -2.92 6.05
N SER A 2 -0.28 -3.55 7.05
CA SER A 2 -1.40 -4.47 6.79
C SER A 2 -2.60 -3.77 6.14
N ASN A 3 -2.96 -2.57 6.57
CA ASN A 3 -4.04 -1.79 5.98
C ASN A 3 -3.81 -1.54 4.47
N ASP A 4 -2.66 -1.02 4.12
CA ASP A 4 -2.31 -0.64 2.74
C ASP A 4 -2.08 -1.87 1.86
N ALA A 5 -1.44 -2.91 2.40
CA ALA A 5 -1.26 -4.17 1.70
C ALA A 5 -2.59 -4.86 1.39
N VAL A 6 -3.54 -4.88 2.34
CA VAL A 6 -4.86 -5.48 2.11
C VAL A 6 -5.68 -4.66 1.12
N GLN A 7 -5.65 -3.33 1.19
CA GLN A 7 -6.34 -2.48 0.22
C GLN A 7 -5.82 -2.66 -1.20
N THR A 8 -4.52 -2.89 -1.36
CA THR A 8 -3.87 -3.05 -2.67
C THR A 8 -3.90 -4.49 -3.18
N LEU A 9 -3.60 -5.46 -2.30
CA LEU A 9 -3.42 -6.87 -2.66
C LEU A 9 -4.64 -7.74 -2.33
N GLY A 10 -5.68 -7.18 -1.70
CA GLY A 10 -6.85 -7.94 -1.26
C GLY A 10 -7.56 -8.65 -2.42
N THR A 11 -7.86 -7.93 -3.50
CA THR A 11 -8.48 -8.52 -4.69
C THR A 11 -7.58 -9.55 -5.38
N PHE A 12 -6.26 -9.35 -5.33
CA PHE A 12 -5.28 -10.30 -5.83
C PHE A 12 -5.29 -11.60 -5.02
N MET A 13 -5.37 -11.52 -3.69
CA MET A 13 -5.48 -12.69 -2.81
C MET A 13 -6.77 -13.47 -3.08
N VAL A 14 -7.91 -12.79 -3.19
CA VAL A 14 -9.21 -13.41 -3.44
C VAL A 14 -9.25 -14.09 -4.81
N SER A 15 -8.82 -13.41 -5.86
CA SER A 15 -8.84 -13.96 -7.22
C SER A 15 -7.83 -15.09 -7.45
N ASN A 16 -6.87 -15.25 -6.55
CA ASN A 16 -5.89 -16.33 -6.57
C ASN A 16 -6.02 -17.28 -5.36
N GLU A 17 -7.21 -17.43 -4.80
CA GLU A 17 -7.47 -18.22 -3.58
C GLU A 17 -6.97 -19.68 -3.68
N LYS A 18 -6.98 -20.26 -4.87
CA LYS A 18 -6.46 -21.63 -5.13
C LYS A 18 -4.94 -21.70 -5.16
N THR A 19 -4.25 -20.55 -5.21
CA THR A 19 -2.79 -20.49 -5.21
C THR A 19 -2.28 -20.50 -3.79
N PRO A 20 -1.26 -21.32 -3.44
CA PRO A 20 -0.68 -21.32 -2.11
C PRO A 20 -0.23 -19.91 -1.68
N TRP A 21 -0.56 -19.50 -0.48
CA TRP A 21 -0.30 -18.15 0.03
C TRP A 21 1.17 -17.71 -0.08
N TRP A 22 2.10 -18.65 0.11
CA TRP A 22 3.54 -18.36 0.03
C TRP A 22 4.00 -17.96 -1.39
N LYS A 23 3.34 -18.44 -2.45
CA LYS A 23 3.63 -18.02 -3.84
C LYS A 23 3.20 -16.58 -4.08
N LEU A 24 2.03 -16.20 -3.57
CA LEU A 24 1.51 -14.84 -3.66
C LEU A 24 2.40 -13.89 -2.83
N TRP A 25 2.78 -14.33 -1.63
CA TRP A 25 3.73 -13.61 -0.79
C TRP A 25 5.09 -13.42 -1.45
N ALA A 26 5.66 -14.47 -2.03
CA ALA A 26 6.95 -14.38 -2.73
C ALA A 26 6.91 -13.37 -3.88
N ALA A 27 5.84 -13.38 -4.69
CA ALA A 27 5.66 -12.41 -5.77
C ALA A 27 5.55 -10.97 -5.24
N ALA A 28 4.71 -10.72 -4.23
CA ALA A 28 4.56 -9.42 -3.62
C ALA A 28 5.84 -8.95 -2.92
N SER A 29 6.57 -9.86 -2.27
CA SER A 29 7.86 -9.59 -1.62
C SER A 29 8.94 -9.24 -2.64
N THR A 30 8.95 -9.87 -3.80
CA THR A 30 9.89 -9.52 -4.88
C THR A 30 9.68 -8.08 -5.32
N VAL A 31 8.44 -7.64 -5.51
CA VAL A 31 8.13 -6.25 -5.85
C VAL A 31 8.55 -5.32 -4.72
N LEU A 32 8.23 -5.66 -3.46
CA LEU A 32 8.61 -4.86 -2.29
C LEU A 32 10.13 -4.68 -2.21
N VAL A 33 10.89 -5.76 -2.25
CA VAL A 33 12.35 -5.73 -2.16
C VAL A 33 12.96 -4.92 -3.30
N SER A 34 12.49 -5.14 -4.53
CA SER A 34 12.94 -4.38 -5.70
C SER A 34 12.65 -2.89 -5.57
N THR A 35 11.47 -2.53 -5.04
CA THR A 35 11.06 -1.14 -4.81
C THR A 35 11.95 -0.46 -3.77
N VAL A 36 12.20 -1.14 -2.64
CA VAL A 36 13.06 -0.62 -1.56
C VAL A 36 14.49 -0.43 -2.05
N PHE A 37 15.06 -1.43 -2.73
CA PHE A 37 16.42 -1.33 -3.28
C PHE A 37 16.54 -0.24 -4.35
N TYR A 38 15.55 -0.13 -5.22
CA TYR A 38 15.53 0.91 -6.23
C TYR A 38 15.55 2.31 -5.60
N SER A 39 14.68 2.56 -4.61
CA SER A 39 14.68 3.84 -3.93
C SER A 39 16.00 4.09 -3.21
N TRP A 40 16.48 3.14 -2.43
CA TRP A 40 17.74 3.25 -1.71
C TRP A 40 18.93 3.59 -2.61
N PHE A 41 19.02 2.93 -3.76
CA PHE A 41 20.08 3.18 -4.74
C PHE A 41 19.92 4.52 -5.45
N ALA A 42 18.70 4.84 -5.90
CA ALA A 42 18.44 6.03 -6.70
C ALA A 42 18.45 7.34 -5.87
N TYR A 43 18.16 7.25 -4.56
CA TYR A 43 18.04 8.40 -3.66
C TYR A 43 19.08 8.40 -2.54
N GLY A 44 20.25 7.81 -2.78
CA GLY A 44 21.42 7.94 -1.89
C GLY A 44 21.20 7.41 -0.48
N GLY A 45 20.49 6.29 -0.32
CA GLY A 45 20.18 5.69 0.98
C GLY A 45 18.76 5.92 1.49
N ASP A 46 18.01 6.83 0.85
CA ASP A 46 16.61 7.08 1.21
C ASP A 46 15.67 6.08 0.54
N ILE A 47 14.81 5.44 1.31
CA ILE A 47 13.77 4.52 0.81
C ILE A 47 12.42 5.22 0.58
N SER A 48 12.31 6.53 0.84
CA SER A 48 11.06 7.29 0.71
C SER A 48 10.81 7.88 -0.67
N PHE A 49 11.68 7.64 -1.64
CA PHE A 49 11.63 8.27 -2.98
C PHE A 49 11.73 9.80 -2.91
N GLY A 50 12.52 10.36 -1.97
CA GLY A 50 12.66 11.80 -1.76
C GLY A 50 11.39 12.48 -1.19
N ARG A 51 10.38 11.72 -0.78
CA ARG A 51 9.11 12.28 -0.28
C ARG A 51 9.25 12.98 1.05
N LEU A 52 10.27 12.63 1.81
CA LEU A 52 10.54 13.21 3.11
C LEU A 52 11.42 14.48 3.05
N ASP A 53 11.87 14.92 1.87
CA ASP A 53 12.73 16.11 1.72
C ASP A 53 12.08 17.39 2.27
N LYS A 54 10.74 17.46 2.25
CA LYS A 54 9.96 18.58 2.75
C LYS A 54 9.59 18.48 4.23
N ILE A 55 9.86 17.34 4.84
CA ILE A 55 9.61 17.08 6.25
C ILE A 55 10.93 17.17 6.98
N PRO A 56 11.09 18.10 7.94
CA PRO A 56 12.35 18.24 8.67
C PRO A 56 12.70 16.94 9.38
N TYR A 57 13.99 16.60 9.39
CA TYR A 57 14.46 15.50 10.22
C TYR A 57 14.39 15.91 11.69
N ILE A 58 13.58 15.21 12.45
CA ILE A 58 13.44 15.42 13.90
C ILE A 58 13.77 14.12 14.61
N THR A 59 14.28 14.23 15.81
CA THR A 59 14.51 13.08 16.69
C THR A 59 13.18 12.40 16.98
N VAL A 60 13.14 11.07 16.81
CA VAL A 60 11.94 10.28 17.10
C VAL A 60 11.76 10.19 18.62
N GLU A 61 10.67 10.79 19.10
CA GLU A 61 10.27 10.77 20.49
C GLU A 61 9.13 9.75 20.71
N TRP A 62 8.90 9.35 21.96
CA TRP A 62 7.90 8.34 22.29
C TRP A 62 6.47 8.68 21.79
N TYR A 63 6.11 9.97 21.77
CA TYR A 63 4.78 10.40 21.31
C TYR A 63 4.60 10.23 19.81
N HIS A 64 5.65 10.16 19.00
CA HIS A 64 5.54 9.85 17.59
C HIS A 64 4.98 8.42 17.36
N ALA A 65 5.15 7.51 18.33
CA ALA A 65 4.56 6.18 18.29
C ALA A 65 3.03 6.16 18.45
N LEU A 66 2.43 7.27 18.91
CA LEU A 66 0.97 7.36 19.06
C LEU A 66 0.26 7.26 17.69
N ALA A 67 0.81 7.86 16.63
CA ALA A 67 0.19 7.81 15.30
C ALA A 67 0.08 6.37 14.76
N PRO A 68 1.14 5.55 14.69
CA PRO A 68 1.00 4.14 14.32
C PRO A 68 0.19 3.33 15.35
N GLY A 69 0.20 3.69 16.64
CA GLY A 69 -0.64 3.08 17.66
C GLY A 69 -2.14 3.28 17.38
N VAL A 70 -2.55 4.51 17.08
CA VAL A 70 -3.93 4.83 16.67
C VAL A 70 -4.29 4.12 15.38
N LEU A 71 -3.37 4.08 14.40
CA LEU A 71 -3.57 3.34 13.15
C LEU A 71 -3.86 1.86 13.41
N LEU A 72 -3.09 1.21 14.30
CA LEU A 72 -3.32 -0.19 14.67
C LEU A 72 -4.69 -0.40 15.30
N LEU A 73 -5.12 0.50 16.20
CA LEU A 73 -6.44 0.43 16.81
C LEU A 73 -7.55 0.56 15.77
N LEU A 74 -7.50 1.58 14.92
CA LEU A 74 -8.49 1.79 13.86
C LEU A 74 -8.56 0.62 12.89
N THR A 75 -7.40 0.10 12.50
CA THR A 75 -7.29 -1.08 11.63
C THR A 75 -7.90 -2.33 12.29
N ARG A 76 -7.71 -2.50 13.62
CA ARG A 76 -8.31 -3.61 14.37
C ARG A 76 -9.84 -3.57 14.38
N TYR A 77 -10.42 -2.37 14.36
CA TYR A 77 -11.88 -2.16 14.24
C TYR A 77 -12.38 -2.14 12.79
N GLY A 78 -11.49 -2.35 11.82
CA GLY A 78 -11.85 -2.37 10.40
C GLY A 78 -12.16 -0.99 9.82
N ILE A 79 -11.70 0.07 10.47
CA ILE A 79 -11.87 1.44 9.99
C ILE A 79 -10.73 1.76 9.02
N PRO A 80 -11.02 1.95 7.72
CA PRO A 80 -9.99 2.32 6.75
C PRO A 80 -9.55 3.76 6.99
N VAL A 81 -8.23 3.98 7.07
CA VAL A 81 -7.64 5.30 7.30
C VAL A 81 -6.47 5.53 6.36
N SER A 82 -6.18 6.79 6.06
CA SER A 82 -4.97 7.15 5.33
C SER A 82 -3.75 7.05 6.24
N THR A 83 -2.97 6.00 6.08
CA THR A 83 -1.73 5.76 6.84
C THR A 83 -0.76 6.93 6.69
N THR A 84 -0.55 7.40 5.46
CA THR A 84 0.35 8.51 5.15
C THR A 84 -0.07 9.79 5.86
N PHE A 85 -1.36 10.14 5.81
CA PHE A 85 -1.84 11.34 6.50
C PHE A 85 -1.64 11.22 8.02
N LEU A 86 -2.04 10.11 8.62
CA LEU A 86 -1.96 9.91 10.07
C LEU A 86 -0.52 9.88 10.59
N VAL A 87 0.38 9.18 9.89
CA VAL A 87 1.77 9.02 10.34
C VAL A 87 2.58 10.28 10.03
N LEU A 88 2.57 10.76 8.79
CA LEU A 88 3.43 11.89 8.40
C LEU A 88 2.98 13.21 9.04
N SER A 89 1.69 13.36 9.38
CA SER A 89 1.22 14.57 10.09
C SER A 89 1.86 14.74 11.47
N ALA A 90 2.26 13.64 12.12
CA ALA A 90 2.95 13.68 13.41
C ALA A 90 4.38 14.29 13.32
N PHE A 91 4.97 14.31 12.12
CA PHE A 91 6.29 14.84 11.85
C PHE A 91 6.26 16.15 11.06
N ALA A 92 5.11 16.55 10.56
CA ALA A 92 4.96 17.69 9.68
C ALA A 92 4.92 19.02 10.46
N SER A 93 5.58 20.05 9.93
CA SER A 93 5.33 21.42 10.37
C SER A 93 3.91 21.85 9.98
N THR A 94 3.36 22.89 10.64
CA THR A 94 2.01 23.40 10.35
C THR A 94 1.79 23.68 8.87
N VAL A 95 2.76 24.31 8.21
CA VAL A 95 2.69 24.61 6.76
C VAL A 95 2.66 23.36 5.90
N VAL A 96 3.45 22.34 6.27
CA VAL A 96 3.46 21.04 5.54
C VAL A 96 2.16 20.31 5.79
N PHE A 97 1.65 20.32 7.01
CA PHE A 97 0.37 19.72 7.38
C PHE A 97 -0.80 20.31 6.58
N GLU A 98 -0.91 21.64 6.51
CA GLU A 98 -1.95 22.31 5.71
C GLU A 98 -1.89 21.92 4.24
N LYS A 99 -0.68 21.90 3.65
CA LYS A 99 -0.51 21.45 2.25
C LYS A 99 -0.89 19.98 2.06
N MET A 100 -0.57 19.11 3.01
CA MET A 100 -0.96 17.71 2.99
C MET A 100 -2.49 17.57 3.06
N LEU A 101 -3.16 18.34 3.92
CA LEU A 101 -4.61 18.33 4.08
C LEU A 101 -5.31 18.76 2.79
N VAL A 102 -4.94 19.91 2.23
CA VAL A 102 -5.52 20.42 0.97
C VAL A 102 -5.30 19.42 -0.17
N LYS A 103 -4.08 18.86 -0.28
CA LYS A 103 -3.75 17.89 -1.32
C LYS A 103 -4.55 16.58 -1.18
N SER A 104 -4.77 16.13 0.05
CA SER A 104 -5.59 14.93 0.33
C SER A 104 -7.06 15.17 -0.01
N MET A 105 -7.63 16.30 0.39
CA MET A 105 -9.01 16.66 0.07
C MET A 105 -9.25 16.76 -1.44
N LEU A 106 -8.35 17.44 -2.18
CA LEU A 106 -8.41 17.50 -3.63
C LEU A 106 -8.25 16.12 -4.27
N GLY A 107 -7.31 15.31 -3.75
CA GLY A 107 -7.10 13.94 -4.24
C GLY A 107 -8.34 13.07 -4.08
N TYR A 108 -9.02 13.13 -2.94
CA TYR A 108 -10.27 12.40 -2.71
C TYR A 108 -11.40 12.87 -3.62
N ALA A 109 -11.55 14.19 -3.82
CA ALA A 109 -12.55 14.73 -4.73
C ALA A 109 -12.33 14.27 -6.17
N ILE A 110 -11.08 14.36 -6.67
CA ILE A 110 -10.70 13.89 -8.01
C ILE A 110 -10.92 12.38 -8.12
N ALA A 111 -10.48 11.60 -7.13
CA ALA A 111 -10.64 10.16 -7.14
C ALA A 111 -12.11 9.74 -7.18
N ALA A 112 -12.99 10.43 -6.44
CA ALA A 112 -14.43 10.17 -6.46
C ALA A 112 -15.03 10.40 -7.87
N VAL A 113 -14.69 11.52 -8.50
CA VAL A 113 -15.16 11.84 -9.87
C VAL A 113 -14.63 10.82 -10.88
N VAL A 114 -13.32 10.54 -10.85
CA VAL A 114 -12.69 9.58 -11.78
C VAL A 114 -13.28 8.18 -11.58
N SER A 115 -13.44 7.73 -10.34
CA SER A 115 -14.03 6.42 -10.05
C SER A 115 -15.47 6.31 -10.53
N TYR A 116 -16.27 7.37 -10.36
CA TYR A 116 -17.65 7.41 -10.83
C TYR A 116 -17.72 7.34 -12.35
N VAL A 117 -16.93 8.16 -13.07
CA VAL A 117 -16.86 8.15 -14.53
C VAL A 117 -16.40 6.78 -15.05
N PHE A 118 -15.35 6.23 -14.43
CA PHE A 118 -14.82 4.92 -14.80
C PHE A 118 -15.85 3.81 -14.59
N TRP A 119 -16.57 3.85 -13.45
CA TRP A 119 -17.66 2.94 -13.17
C TRP A 119 -18.79 3.03 -14.19
N MET A 120 -19.22 4.24 -14.58
CA MET A 120 -20.25 4.44 -15.62
C MET A 120 -19.82 3.83 -16.97
N ILE A 121 -18.57 4.03 -17.35
CA ILE A 121 -18.03 3.48 -18.62
C ILE A 121 -17.97 1.96 -18.53
N LEU A 122 -17.37 1.43 -17.44
CA LEU A 122 -17.16 -0.01 -17.29
C LEU A 122 -18.48 -0.78 -17.13
N SER A 123 -19.45 -0.25 -16.35
CA SER A 123 -20.74 -0.89 -16.17
C SER A 123 -21.50 -1.08 -17.48
N LYS A 124 -21.35 -0.14 -18.42
CA LYS A 124 -21.94 -0.25 -19.76
C LYS A 124 -21.34 -1.41 -20.57
N TYR A 125 -20.04 -1.69 -20.40
CA TYR A 125 -19.33 -2.76 -21.11
C TYR A 125 -19.39 -4.13 -20.38
N LEU A 126 -19.42 -4.12 -19.04
CA LEU A 126 -19.41 -5.34 -18.22
C LEU A 126 -20.79 -5.96 -18.00
N ASN A 127 -21.89 -5.21 -18.23
CA ASN A 127 -23.26 -5.73 -18.14
C ASN A 127 -23.58 -6.79 -19.20
N GLU A 128 -22.78 -6.91 -20.24
CA GLU A 128 -22.77 -8.09 -21.07
C GLU A 128 -21.99 -9.21 -20.34
N LYS A 129 -22.70 -10.16 -19.71
CA LYS A 129 -22.14 -11.37 -19.07
C LYS A 129 -21.43 -12.26 -20.10
N LYS A 130 -20.44 -11.77 -20.79
CA LYS A 130 -19.56 -12.58 -21.64
C LYS A 130 -18.61 -13.32 -20.72
N LYS A 131 -18.90 -14.61 -20.47
CA LYS A 131 -17.91 -15.52 -19.89
C LYS A 131 -16.64 -15.41 -20.71
N VAL A 132 -15.53 -15.05 -20.05
CA VAL A 132 -14.21 -15.02 -20.71
C VAL A 132 -13.98 -16.39 -21.34
N LYS A 133 -13.70 -16.42 -22.64
CA LYS A 133 -13.41 -17.67 -23.34
C LYS A 133 -12.17 -18.31 -22.69
N PRO A 134 -12.18 -19.65 -22.47
CA PRO A 134 -11.04 -20.35 -21.84
C PRO A 134 -9.70 -20.06 -22.50
N GLU A 135 -9.68 -19.81 -23.79
CA GLU A 135 -8.50 -19.45 -24.57
C GLU A 135 -7.80 -18.16 -24.10
N HIS A 136 -8.56 -17.21 -23.53
CA HIS A 136 -8.04 -15.92 -23.07
C HIS A 136 -7.77 -15.88 -21.55
N GLU A 137 -8.15 -16.92 -20.81
CA GLU A 137 -8.03 -16.94 -19.35
C GLU A 137 -6.57 -16.76 -18.89
N ARG A 138 -5.63 -17.41 -19.59
CA ARG A 138 -4.19 -17.29 -19.28
C ARG A 138 -3.67 -15.87 -19.49
N GLY A 139 -4.08 -15.22 -20.58
CA GLY A 139 -3.70 -13.83 -20.88
C GLY A 139 -4.21 -12.86 -19.82
N TRP A 140 -5.49 -13.02 -19.43
CA TRP A 140 -6.09 -12.20 -18.37
C TRP A 140 -5.41 -12.41 -17.01
N ARG A 141 -4.99 -13.64 -16.70
CA ARG A 141 -4.26 -13.93 -15.46
C ARG A 141 -2.88 -13.27 -15.45
N ILE A 142 -2.14 -13.34 -16.55
CA ILE A 142 -0.86 -12.65 -16.69
C ILE A 142 -1.05 -11.14 -16.54
N ALA A 143 -2.02 -10.55 -17.24
CA ALA A 143 -2.34 -9.13 -17.13
C ALA A 143 -2.68 -8.74 -15.68
N GLN A 144 -3.47 -9.53 -14.98
CA GLN A 144 -3.79 -9.31 -13.57
C GLN A 144 -2.54 -9.28 -12.69
N TRP A 145 -1.62 -10.25 -12.86
CA TRP A 145 -0.38 -10.29 -12.07
C TRP A 145 0.52 -9.08 -12.36
N CYS A 146 0.66 -8.71 -13.62
CA CYS A 146 1.44 -7.53 -14.02
C CYS A 146 0.84 -6.23 -13.49
N THR A 147 -0.47 -6.03 -13.63
CA THR A 147 -1.14 -4.83 -13.14
C THR A 147 -1.14 -4.76 -11.62
N THR A 148 -1.28 -5.89 -10.93
CA THR A 148 -1.15 -5.94 -9.46
C THR A 148 0.28 -5.60 -9.02
N GLY A 149 1.29 -6.13 -9.68
CA GLY A 149 2.69 -5.80 -9.40
C GLY A 149 2.99 -4.32 -9.60
N PHE A 150 2.51 -3.73 -10.69
CA PHE A 150 2.61 -2.30 -10.96
C PHE A 150 1.89 -1.44 -9.91
N LEU A 151 0.66 -1.82 -9.57
CA LEU A 151 -0.12 -1.13 -8.54
C LEU A 151 0.59 -1.20 -7.18
N TRP A 152 1.10 -2.37 -6.81
CA TRP A 152 1.84 -2.59 -5.57
C TRP A 152 3.13 -1.76 -5.52
N PHE A 153 3.92 -1.73 -6.61
CA PHE A 153 5.07 -0.84 -6.73
C PHE A 153 4.68 0.63 -6.51
N THR A 154 3.62 1.08 -7.16
CA THR A 154 3.15 2.47 -7.06
C THR A 154 2.74 2.81 -5.62
N TRP A 155 2.00 1.92 -4.95
CA TRP A 155 1.65 2.11 -3.55
C TRP A 155 2.87 2.11 -2.62
N LEU A 156 3.77 1.16 -2.78
CA LEU A 156 5.02 1.10 -1.99
C LEU A 156 5.85 2.37 -2.13
N SER A 157 5.96 2.93 -3.33
CA SER A 157 6.69 4.18 -3.56
C SER A 157 6.12 5.36 -2.76
N HIS A 158 4.87 5.27 -2.28
CA HIS A 158 4.25 6.24 -1.39
C HIS A 158 4.37 5.83 0.07
N ASP A 159 4.09 4.58 0.38
CA ASP A 159 3.93 4.09 1.74
C ASP A 159 5.26 3.90 2.46
N LEU A 160 6.35 3.70 1.73
CA LEU A 160 7.69 3.60 2.33
C LEU A 160 8.09 4.86 3.10
N ALA A 161 7.58 6.03 2.73
CA ALA A 161 7.77 7.27 3.50
C ALA A 161 7.23 7.17 4.93
N ASN A 162 6.14 6.42 5.14
CA ASN A 162 5.53 6.22 6.45
C ASN A 162 6.42 5.41 7.40
N ILE A 163 7.36 4.65 6.86
CA ILE A 163 8.33 3.85 7.60
C ILE A 163 9.64 4.63 7.70
N ALA A 164 10.09 5.21 6.58
CA ALA A 164 11.33 5.96 6.49
C ALA A 164 11.37 7.19 7.41
N VAL A 165 10.20 7.76 7.76
CA VAL A 165 10.14 8.89 8.70
C VAL A 165 10.64 8.55 10.10
N PHE A 166 10.61 7.27 10.49
CA PHE A 166 11.15 6.76 11.76
C PHE A 166 12.60 6.29 11.67
N ALA A 167 13.23 6.39 10.51
CA ALA A 167 14.54 5.83 10.23
C ALA A 167 15.54 6.94 9.79
N PRO A 168 16.85 6.66 9.81
CA PRO A 168 17.83 7.53 9.19
C PRO A 168 17.51 7.79 7.72
N ARG A 169 17.75 9.03 7.24
CA ARG A 169 17.48 9.40 5.84
C ARG A 169 18.37 8.66 4.85
N ASP A 170 19.62 8.43 5.26
CA ASP A 170 20.63 7.66 4.55
C ASP A 170 20.85 6.33 5.28
N MET A 171 20.12 5.32 4.88
CA MET A 171 20.21 3.99 5.51
C MET A 171 21.52 3.30 5.12
N SER A 172 22.27 2.84 6.11
CA SER A 172 23.35 1.88 5.87
C SER A 172 22.79 0.55 5.34
N ILE A 173 23.62 -0.21 4.64
CA ILE A 173 23.20 -1.53 4.10
C ILE A 173 22.72 -2.49 5.20
N VAL A 174 23.26 -2.41 6.40
CA VAL A 174 22.85 -3.23 7.55
C VAL A 174 21.45 -2.84 8.01
N TYR A 175 21.18 -1.54 8.12
CA TYR A 175 19.87 -1.03 8.50
C TYR A 175 18.82 -1.35 7.44
N LEU A 176 19.16 -1.15 6.16
CA LEU A 176 18.32 -1.52 5.03
C LEU A 176 17.94 -3.00 5.06
N THR A 177 18.92 -3.89 5.26
CA THR A 177 18.68 -5.34 5.31
C THR A 177 17.73 -5.71 6.46
N GLY A 178 17.94 -5.15 7.64
CA GLY A 178 17.02 -5.34 8.78
C GLY A 178 15.61 -4.87 8.48
N THR A 179 15.47 -3.70 7.85
CA THR A 179 14.19 -3.14 7.42
C THR A 179 13.49 -4.05 6.40
N ILE A 180 14.20 -4.55 5.39
CA ILE A 180 13.66 -5.47 4.40
C ILE A 180 13.17 -6.77 5.05
N ILE A 181 13.96 -7.37 5.93
CA ILE A 181 13.57 -8.60 6.63
C ILE A 181 12.28 -8.38 7.42
N LEU A 182 12.18 -7.26 8.15
CA LEU A 182 10.98 -6.91 8.91
C LEU A 182 9.76 -6.73 8.02
N LEU A 183 9.90 -5.98 6.91
CA LEU A 183 8.81 -5.72 5.97
C LEU A 183 8.33 -6.99 5.27
N VAL A 184 9.25 -7.83 4.79
CA VAL A 184 8.93 -9.12 4.13
C VAL A 184 8.26 -10.07 5.11
N SER A 185 8.71 -10.11 6.37
CA SER A 185 8.10 -10.93 7.43
C SER A 185 6.69 -10.45 7.76
N ALA A 186 6.50 -9.13 7.93
CA ALA A 186 5.19 -8.53 8.17
C ALA A 186 4.22 -8.79 7.00
N LEU A 187 4.70 -8.67 5.75
CA LEU A 187 3.91 -9.01 4.57
C LEU A 187 3.55 -10.50 4.55
N GLY A 188 4.49 -11.38 4.94
CA GLY A 188 4.24 -12.82 5.09
C GLY A 188 3.11 -13.13 6.06
N TYR A 189 3.08 -12.43 7.19
CA TYR A 189 1.98 -12.56 8.15
C TYR A 189 0.64 -12.14 7.55
N VAL A 190 0.59 -11.05 6.77
CA VAL A 190 -0.63 -10.60 6.10
C VAL A 190 -1.15 -11.66 5.12
N PHE A 191 -0.28 -12.27 4.30
CA PHE A 191 -0.68 -13.33 3.37
C PHE A 191 -1.06 -14.62 4.10
N TYR A 192 -0.35 -14.98 5.16
CA TYR A 192 -0.67 -16.15 5.99
C TYR A 192 -2.06 -16.05 6.62
N THR A 193 -2.40 -14.86 7.15
CA THR A 193 -3.72 -14.57 7.77
C THR A 193 -4.79 -14.17 6.74
N LYS A 194 -4.49 -14.27 5.44
CA LYS A 194 -5.39 -13.86 4.35
C LYS A 194 -5.96 -12.45 4.52
N GLY A 195 -5.14 -11.51 5.01
CA GLY A 195 -5.54 -10.12 5.21
C GLY A 195 -6.37 -9.83 6.48
N GLY A 196 -6.78 -10.87 7.22
CA GLY A 196 -7.51 -10.73 8.48
C GLY A 196 -8.85 -9.99 8.35
N LYS A 197 -9.27 -9.30 9.41
CA LYS A 197 -10.58 -8.61 9.48
C LYS A 197 -10.79 -7.54 8.40
N ILE A 198 -9.74 -6.87 7.96
CA ILE A 198 -9.86 -5.83 6.91
C ILE A 198 -10.30 -6.47 5.60
N GLN A 199 -9.74 -7.63 5.27
CA GLN A 199 -10.10 -8.36 4.06
C GLN A 199 -11.56 -8.83 4.09
N GLU A 200 -12.05 -9.30 5.22
CA GLU A 200 -13.46 -9.70 5.39
C GLU A 200 -14.39 -8.52 5.09
N ILE A 201 -14.09 -7.33 5.62
CA ILE A 201 -14.88 -6.11 5.37
C ILE A 201 -14.82 -5.69 3.89
N VAL A 202 -13.66 -5.79 3.25
CA VAL A 202 -13.51 -5.46 1.82
C VAL A 202 -14.35 -6.41 0.97
N ILE A 203 -14.33 -7.71 1.27
CA ILE A 203 -15.12 -8.71 0.54
C ILE A 203 -16.61 -8.47 0.76
N GLU A 204 -17.06 -8.25 2.00
CA GLU A 204 -18.46 -8.02 2.33
C GLU A 204 -19.01 -6.79 1.59
N LYS A 205 -18.27 -5.67 1.61
CA LYS A 205 -18.66 -4.45 0.89
C LYS A 205 -18.57 -4.55 -0.63
N SER A 206 -17.80 -5.48 -1.17
CA SER A 206 -17.70 -5.69 -2.62
C SER A 206 -18.74 -6.68 -3.17
N SER A 207 -19.42 -7.43 -2.30
CA SER A 207 -20.44 -8.41 -2.65
C SER A 207 -21.87 -7.86 -2.59
N THR A 208 -22.06 -6.65 -2.08
CA THR A 208 -23.32 -5.89 -2.08
C THR A 208 -23.35 -4.90 -3.24
#